data_c2542c733233f0a1da0ed430be153c84
#
_entry.id   c2542c733233f0a1da0ed430be153c84
#
_cell.length_a   1.000
_cell.length_b   1.000
_cell.length_c   1.000
_cell.angle_alpha   90.00
_cell.angle_beta   90.00
_cell.angle_gamma   90.00
#
_symmetry.space_group_name_H-M   'P 1'
#
loop_
_entity.id
_entity.type
_entity.pdbx_description
1 polymer ?
#
loop_
_entity_poly.entity_id
_entity_poly.type
_entity_poly.pdbx_seq_one_letter_code
_entity_poly.pdbx_strand_id
1 'polypeptide(L)'
;MWSFQDKIVVVTGGARGIGRCIAEQFSAAGATVCIIDCLENDYFVGDLADKSTLERFAERVIADYGRVDCLINNAAPKSCGITSGSYEDFEYAQRVGVTAPFYLAKLFAPYFGEGASIVNISSSRDRMSQPETESYTAAKGGISALTHALAVSLAGKARVNSISPGWIDTSYAVYEGADATQQPVGRVGNPLDIANAVLYLCSELAGFITGENLCIDGGMTRQMIYHGDYGWTLEQA
;
A
#
# COMPACT_ATOMS: atom_id res chain seq x y z
N MET A 1 0.15 22.79 4.57
CA MET A 1 0.21 22.08 3.27
C MET A 1 1.52 21.30 3.28
N TRP A 2 1.55 20.02 2.90
CA TRP A 2 2.76 19.21 2.84
C TRP A 2 3.70 19.78 1.78
N SER A 3 5.01 19.78 2.01
CA SER A 3 6.00 20.12 1.00
C SER A 3 6.94 18.92 0.81
N PHE A 4 6.99 18.43 -0.42
CA PHE A 4 7.91 17.40 -0.87
C PHE A 4 8.77 17.91 -2.04
N GLN A 5 9.04 19.22 -2.01
CA GLN A 5 9.85 19.88 -3.03
C GLN A 5 11.20 19.17 -3.21
N ASP A 6 11.54 18.85 -4.44
CA ASP A 6 12.78 18.17 -4.86
C ASP A 6 12.96 16.74 -4.28
N LYS A 7 11.91 16.13 -3.70
CA LYS A 7 11.92 14.74 -3.24
C LYS A 7 11.68 13.78 -4.39
N ILE A 8 12.40 12.67 -4.39
CA ILE A 8 12.23 11.57 -5.35
C ILE A 8 11.37 10.48 -4.68
N VAL A 9 10.20 10.24 -5.25
CA VAL A 9 9.18 9.35 -4.70
C VAL A 9 8.93 8.21 -5.68
N VAL A 10 9.09 6.98 -5.23
CA VAL A 10 8.75 5.76 -5.97
C VAL A 10 7.39 5.26 -5.54
N VAL A 11 6.50 4.99 -6.50
CA VAL A 11 5.15 4.44 -6.24
C VAL A 11 4.93 3.20 -7.10
N THR A 12 4.72 2.04 -6.47
CA THR A 12 4.31 0.82 -7.18
C THR A 12 2.80 0.74 -7.32
N GLY A 13 2.30 0.30 -8.48
CA GLY A 13 0.86 0.27 -8.76
C GLY A 13 0.25 1.67 -8.84
N GLY A 14 0.98 2.64 -9.42
CA GLY A 14 0.61 4.05 -9.44
C GLY A 14 -0.28 4.50 -10.59
N ALA A 15 -0.63 3.61 -11.54
CA ALA A 15 -1.40 3.98 -12.71
C ALA A 15 -2.90 4.19 -12.43
N ARG A 16 -3.43 3.67 -11.32
CA ARG A 16 -4.86 3.80 -10.96
C ARG A 16 -5.10 3.75 -9.44
N GLY A 17 -6.34 4.06 -9.05
CA GLY A 17 -6.85 3.88 -7.69
C GLY A 17 -6.07 4.62 -6.62
N ILE A 18 -5.77 3.95 -5.51
CA ILE A 18 -5.04 4.51 -4.37
C ILE A 18 -3.65 4.98 -4.79
N GLY A 19 -2.91 4.16 -5.55
CA GLY A 19 -1.55 4.49 -5.99
C GLY A 19 -1.50 5.73 -6.87
N ARG A 20 -2.46 5.90 -7.78
CA ARG A 20 -2.57 7.10 -8.61
C ARG A 20 -2.84 8.35 -7.75
N CYS A 21 -3.77 8.26 -6.82
CA CYS A 21 -4.06 9.37 -5.91
C CYS A 21 -2.82 9.75 -5.10
N ILE A 22 -2.06 8.77 -4.57
CA ILE A 22 -0.79 9.00 -3.87
C ILE A 22 0.20 9.74 -4.79
N ALA A 23 0.39 9.26 -6.02
CA ALA A 23 1.30 9.88 -6.98
C ALA A 23 0.92 11.34 -7.29
N GLU A 24 -0.37 11.59 -7.54
CA GLU A 24 -0.90 12.93 -7.78
C GLU A 24 -0.70 13.88 -6.58
N GLN A 25 -0.92 13.40 -5.34
CA GLN A 25 -0.71 14.20 -4.13
C GLN A 25 0.76 14.54 -3.89
N PHE A 26 1.69 13.60 -4.12
CA PHE A 26 3.12 13.89 -4.06
C PHE A 26 3.56 14.89 -5.13
N SER A 27 3.09 14.72 -6.37
CA SER A 27 3.38 15.65 -7.47
C SER A 27 2.85 17.05 -7.15
N ALA A 28 1.63 17.17 -6.64
CA ALA A 28 1.05 18.45 -6.19
C ALA A 28 1.82 19.09 -5.03
N ALA A 29 2.54 18.28 -4.22
CA ALA A 29 3.40 18.74 -3.14
C ALA A 29 4.84 19.06 -3.58
N GLY A 30 5.16 19.00 -4.89
CA GLY A 30 6.43 19.36 -5.49
C GLY A 30 7.44 18.22 -5.65
N ALA A 31 7.03 16.96 -5.44
CA ALA A 31 7.89 15.80 -5.63
C ALA A 31 7.98 15.39 -7.11
N THR A 32 9.11 14.78 -7.46
CA THR A 32 9.23 13.96 -8.68
C THR A 32 8.80 12.54 -8.37
N VAL A 33 7.81 12.02 -9.12
CA VAL A 33 7.22 10.70 -8.86
C VAL A 33 7.61 9.70 -9.95
N CYS A 34 8.22 8.59 -9.57
CA CYS A 34 8.61 7.47 -10.41
C CYS A 34 7.62 6.32 -10.21
N ILE A 35 6.73 6.10 -11.19
CA ILE A 35 5.72 5.04 -11.13
C ILE A 35 6.24 3.77 -11.80
N ILE A 36 5.99 2.60 -11.16
CA ILE A 36 6.03 1.30 -11.84
C ILE A 36 4.67 0.62 -11.71
N ASP A 37 4.11 0.22 -12.84
CA ASP A 37 2.82 -0.49 -12.94
C ASP A 37 2.83 -1.42 -14.15
N CYS A 38 2.02 -2.49 -14.14
CA CYS A 38 1.79 -3.31 -15.33
C CYS A 38 0.89 -2.60 -16.37
N LEU A 39 0.21 -1.52 -15.98
CA LEU A 39 -0.56 -0.65 -16.85
C LEU A 39 0.28 0.49 -17.39
N GLU A 40 -0.14 1.05 -18.53
CA GLU A 40 0.47 2.23 -19.14
C GLU A 40 0.57 3.38 -18.14
N ASN A 41 1.75 4.01 -18.07
CA ASN A 41 2.05 5.15 -17.21
C ASN A 41 3.24 5.92 -17.77
N ASP A 42 3.49 7.12 -17.21
CA ASP A 42 4.47 8.07 -17.75
C ASP A 42 5.93 7.72 -17.41
N TYR A 43 6.20 6.66 -16.61
CA TYR A 43 7.57 6.38 -16.18
C TYR A 43 8.05 4.97 -16.50
N PHE A 44 7.42 3.90 -15.97
CA PHE A 44 7.89 2.53 -16.19
C PHE A 44 6.75 1.52 -16.21
N VAL A 45 6.59 0.80 -17.33
CA VAL A 45 5.64 -0.30 -17.47
C VAL A 45 6.34 -1.62 -17.23
N GLY A 46 5.85 -2.43 -16.27
CA GLY A 46 6.44 -3.73 -15.96
C GLY A 46 5.74 -4.49 -14.84
N ASP A 47 5.93 -5.81 -14.85
CA ASP A 47 5.37 -6.70 -13.84
C ASP A 47 6.29 -6.80 -12.62
N LEU A 48 5.76 -6.48 -11.44
CA LEU A 48 6.48 -6.54 -10.17
C LEU A 48 6.81 -7.97 -9.72
N ALA A 49 6.18 -8.99 -10.28
CA ALA A 49 6.53 -10.38 -10.01
C ALA A 49 7.84 -10.81 -10.71
N ASP A 50 8.31 -10.02 -11.70
CA ASP A 50 9.55 -10.32 -12.43
C ASP A 50 10.74 -9.58 -11.81
N LYS A 51 11.71 -10.34 -11.31
CA LYS A 51 12.93 -9.83 -10.71
C LYS A 51 13.69 -8.88 -11.65
N SER A 52 13.83 -9.23 -12.92
CA SER A 52 14.58 -8.43 -13.89
C SER A 52 13.89 -7.07 -14.16
N THR A 53 12.58 -7.03 -14.07
CA THR A 53 11.79 -5.81 -14.16
C THR A 53 12.08 -4.88 -12.98
N LEU A 54 12.14 -5.42 -11.75
CA LEU A 54 12.48 -4.63 -10.55
C LEU A 54 13.90 -4.07 -10.65
N GLU A 55 14.86 -4.86 -11.13
CA GLU A 55 16.25 -4.43 -11.33
C GLU A 55 16.35 -3.28 -12.34
N ARG A 56 15.77 -3.44 -13.56
CA ARG A 56 15.76 -2.38 -14.59
C ARG A 56 15.05 -1.11 -14.12
N PHE A 57 13.96 -1.25 -13.38
CA PHE A 57 13.26 -0.10 -12.82
C PHE A 57 14.14 0.65 -11.82
N ALA A 58 14.75 -0.06 -10.87
CA ALA A 58 15.62 0.56 -9.88
C ALA A 58 16.84 1.22 -10.53
N GLU A 59 17.49 0.55 -11.49
CA GLU A 59 18.60 1.11 -12.27
C GLU A 59 18.20 2.41 -12.96
N ARG A 60 17.01 2.46 -13.57
CA ARG A 60 16.49 3.66 -14.21
C ARG A 60 16.30 4.81 -13.22
N VAL A 61 15.63 4.57 -12.08
CA VAL A 61 15.41 5.60 -11.05
C VAL A 61 16.74 6.17 -10.55
N ILE A 62 17.74 5.31 -10.32
CA ILE A 62 19.04 5.73 -9.84
C ILE A 62 19.84 6.46 -10.93
N ALA A 63 19.76 6.03 -12.18
CA ALA A 63 20.40 6.72 -13.30
C ALA A 63 19.81 8.12 -13.52
N ASP A 64 18.47 8.26 -13.37
CA ASP A 64 17.77 9.53 -13.59
C ASP A 64 17.98 10.52 -12.42
N TYR A 65 18.03 10.04 -11.15
CA TYR A 65 17.93 10.92 -9.97
C TYR A 65 19.00 10.69 -8.89
N GLY A 66 19.69 9.57 -8.89
CA GLY A 66 20.78 9.26 -7.94
C GLY A 66 20.33 8.94 -6.50
N ARG A 67 19.06 9.10 -6.16
CA ARG A 67 18.51 8.88 -4.80
C ARG A 67 17.04 8.52 -4.81
N VAL A 68 16.56 8.02 -3.68
CA VAL A 68 15.13 7.83 -3.36
C VAL A 68 14.84 8.40 -1.97
N ASP A 69 13.85 9.26 -1.85
CA ASP A 69 13.42 9.83 -0.56
C ASP A 69 12.21 9.08 0.02
N CYS A 70 11.28 8.64 -0.85
CA CYS A 70 10.12 7.86 -0.42
C CYS A 70 9.90 6.66 -1.34
N LEU A 71 9.67 5.48 -0.73
CA LEU A 71 9.26 4.27 -1.46
C LEU A 71 7.87 3.83 -0.98
N ILE A 72 6.89 3.88 -1.89
CA ILE A 72 5.49 3.50 -1.61
C ILE A 72 5.17 2.18 -2.31
N ASN A 73 5.14 1.11 -1.53
CA ASN A 73 4.76 -0.22 -1.99
C ASN A 73 3.24 -0.35 -1.93
N ASN A 74 2.55 0.09 -3.00
CA ASN A 74 1.10 0.12 -3.07
C ASN A 74 0.52 -0.99 -3.96
N ALA A 75 1.25 -1.53 -4.91
CA ALA A 75 0.74 -2.55 -5.82
C ALA A 75 0.04 -3.69 -5.07
N ALA A 76 -1.17 -4.02 -5.48
CA ALA A 76 -1.98 -5.05 -4.86
C ALA A 76 -1.87 -6.38 -5.62
N PRO A 77 -1.63 -7.51 -4.95
CA PRO A 77 -1.68 -8.82 -5.58
C PRO A 77 -3.12 -9.19 -5.96
N LYS A 78 -3.27 -10.08 -6.93
CA LYS A 78 -4.55 -10.74 -7.19
C LYS A 78 -4.95 -11.62 -6.00
N SER A 79 -6.25 -11.68 -5.72
CA SER A 79 -6.80 -12.63 -4.75
C SER A 79 -7.10 -13.95 -5.47
N CYS A 80 -6.68 -15.06 -4.88
CA CYS A 80 -7.14 -16.40 -5.19
C CYS A 80 -7.35 -17.17 -3.90
N GLY A 81 -8.29 -18.10 -3.91
CA GLY A 81 -8.75 -18.82 -2.74
C GLY A 81 -8.42 -20.31 -2.76
N ILE A 82 -8.85 -21.01 -1.69
CA ILE A 82 -8.55 -22.44 -1.49
C ILE A 82 -9.22 -23.33 -2.54
N THR A 83 -10.34 -22.89 -3.11
CA THR A 83 -11.06 -23.65 -4.13
C THR A 83 -10.74 -23.21 -5.56
N SER A 84 -10.38 -21.95 -5.76
CA SER A 84 -10.20 -21.34 -7.10
C SER A 84 -8.75 -21.11 -7.50
N GLY A 85 -7.81 -21.10 -6.54
CA GLY A 85 -6.43 -20.73 -6.78
C GLY A 85 -5.53 -21.91 -7.15
N SER A 86 -4.59 -21.67 -8.07
CA SER A 86 -3.46 -22.57 -8.32
C SER A 86 -2.27 -22.25 -7.40
N TYR A 87 -1.28 -23.14 -7.38
CA TYR A 87 -0.01 -22.87 -6.70
C TYR A 87 0.68 -21.63 -7.28
N GLU A 88 0.66 -21.49 -8.60
CA GLU A 88 1.29 -20.39 -9.35
C GLU A 88 0.58 -19.05 -9.06
N ASP A 89 -0.75 -19.04 -8.93
CA ASP A 89 -1.51 -17.84 -8.56
C ASP A 89 -1.14 -17.38 -7.14
N PHE A 90 -1.03 -18.33 -6.21
CA PHE A 90 -0.63 -18.03 -4.85
C PHE A 90 0.81 -17.48 -4.80
N GLU A 91 1.74 -18.15 -5.49
CA GLU A 91 3.14 -17.71 -5.57
C GLU A 91 3.27 -16.31 -6.21
N TYR A 92 2.54 -16.07 -7.32
CA TYR A 92 2.49 -14.77 -7.96
C TYR A 92 2.03 -13.66 -7.00
N ALA A 93 0.98 -13.93 -6.22
CA ALA A 93 0.48 -12.98 -5.23
C ALA A 93 1.54 -12.64 -4.17
N GLN A 94 2.32 -13.63 -3.69
CA GLN A 94 3.42 -13.38 -2.75
C GLN A 94 4.57 -12.60 -3.41
N ARG A 95 4.88 -12.86 -4.67
CA ARG A 95 5.91 -12.11 -5.41
C ARG A 95 5.55 -10.63 -5.50
N VAL A 96 4.32 -10.30 -5.87
CA VAL A 96 3.86 -8.91 -5.97
C VAL A 96 3.72 -8.26 -4.61
N GLY A 97 3.11 -8.95 -3.63
CA GLY A 97 2.69 -8.36 -2.35
C GLY A 97 3.78 -8.32 -1.28
N VAL A 98 4.80 -9.17 -1.37
CA VAL A 98 5.84 -9.30 -0.33
C VAL A 98 7.24 -9.25 -0.92
N THR A 99 7.53 -10.07 -1.94
CA THR A 99 8.89 -10.19 -2.48
C THR A 99 9.34 -8.91 -3.19
N ALA A 100 8.48 -8.31 -4.00
CA ALA A 100 8.80 -7.06 -4.70
C ALA A 100 9.05 -5.89 -3.73
N PRO A 101 8.21 -5.62 -2.69
CA PRO A 101 8.50 -4.64 -1.66
C PRO A 101 9.86 -4.86 -0.95
N PHE A 102 10.15 -6.10 -0.56
CA PHE A 102 11.45 -6.45 0.00
C PHE A 102 12.59 -6.13 -0.95
N TYR A 103 12.44 -6.56 -2.22
CA TYR A 103 13.54 -6.45 -3.18
C TYR A 103 13.79 -4.99 -3.62
N LEU A 104 12.74 -4.20 -3.79
CA LEU A 104 12.88 -2.75 -4.05
C LEU A 104 13.51 -2.03 -2.87
N ALA A 105 13.12 -2.34 -1.62
CA ALA A 105 13.78 -1.80 -0.43
C ALA A 105 15.28 -2.12 -0.41
N LYS A 106 15.66 -3.37 -0.76
CA LYS A 106 17.06 -3.80 -0.87
C LYS A 106 17.81 -3.04 -1.97
N LEU A 107 17.23 -2.89 -3.16
CA LEU A 107 17.86 -2.21 -4.30
C LEU A 107 18.07 -0.71 -4.01
N PHE A 108 17.12 -0.06 -3.34
CA PHE A 108 17.19 1.37 -3.02
C PHE A 108 17.93 1.69 -1.71
N ALA A 109 18.19 0.71 -0.83
CA ALA A 109 18.82 0.94 0.47
C ALA A 109 20.16 1.71 0.43
N PRO A 110 21.02 1.55 -0.60
CA PRO A 110 22.25 2.36 -0.74
C PRO A 110 22.00 3.81 -1.17
N TYR A 111 20.81 4.12 -1.67
CA TYR A 111 20.43 5.37 -2.31
C TYR A 111 19.35 6.15 -1.57
N PHE A 112 18.97 5.71 -0.36
CA PHE A 112 18.04 6.46 0.46
C PHE A 112 18.65 7.78 0.90
N GLY A 113 17.92 8.87 0.63
CA GLY A 113 18.25 10.21 1.08
C GLY A 113 18.07 10.35 2.60
N GLU A 114 18.57 11.44 3.16
CA GLU A 114 18.36 11.77 4.56
C GLU A 114 16.86 11.90 4.88
N GLY A 115 16.42 11.25 5.96
CA GLY A 115 15.01 11.23 6.36
C GLY A 115 14.11 10.36 5.48
N ALA A 116 14.68 9.45 4.67
CA ALA A 116 13.92 8.58 3.78
C ALA A 116 12.84 7.79 4.50
N SER A 117 11.77 7.48 3.79
CA SER A 117 10.62 6.75 4.32
C SER A 117 10.12 5.68 3.35
N ILE A 118 9.78 4.51 3.89
CA ILE A 118 9.06 3.45 3.16
C ILE A 118 7.67 3.34 3.75
N VAL A 119 6.64 3.36 2.91
CA VAL A 119 5.25 3.09 3.30
C VAL A 119 4.72 1.91 2.50
N ASN A 120 4.36 0.86 3.21
CA ASN A 120 3.78 -0.36 2.63
C ASN A 120 2.25 -0.31 2.76
N ILE A 121 1.53 -0.45 1.66
CA ILE A 121 0.06 -0.53 1.70
C ILE A 121 -0.35 -1.98 1.92
N SER A 122 -0.71 -2.28 3.16
CA SER A 122 -1.28 -3.55 3.59
C SER A 122 -2.80 -3.58 3.35
N SER A 123 -3.57 -4.06 4.29
CA SER A 123 -5.04 -4.10 4.31
C SER A 123 -5.53 -4.45 5.71
N SER A 124 -6.77 -4.12 6.07
CA SER A 124 -7.46 -4.72 7.21
C SER A 124 -7.47 -6.25 7.16
N ARG A 125 -7.29 -6.84 5.96
CA ARG A 125 -7.14 -8.28 5.75
C ARG A 125 -5.79 -8.87 6.20
N ASP A 126 -4.91 -8.07 6.79
CA ASP A 126 -3.73 -8.59 7.50
C ASP A 126 -4.10 -9.30 8.82
N ARG A 127 -5.33 -9.07 9.33
CA ARG A 127 -5.85 -9.60 10.60
C ARG A 127 -7.30 -10.08 10.54
N MET A 128 -7.98 -9.94 9.41
CA MET A 128 -9.32 -10.48 9.16
C MET A 128 -9.42 -10.93 7.70
N SER A 129 -10.40 -11.78 7.38
CA SER A 129 -10.48 -12.42 6.06
C SER A 129 -11.91 -12.53 5.58
N GLN A 130 -12.06 -12.75 4.29
CA GLN A 130 -13.26 -13.26 3.65
C GLN A 130 -12.91 -14.61 3.00
N PRO A 131 -13.89 -15.48 2.75
CA PRO A 131 -13.66 -16.70 1.99
C PRO A 131 -12.99 -16.41 0.63
N GLU A 132 -12.18 -17.34 0.14
CA GLU A 132 -11.51 -17.27 -1.18
C GLU A 132 -10.55 -16.07 -1.33
N THR A 133 -9.87 -15.67 -0.23
CA THR A 133 -8.89 -14.58 -0.25
C THR A 133 -7.53 -14.93 0.33
N GLU A 134 -7.20 -16.23 0.38
CA GLU A 134 -6.03 -16.74 1.09
C GLU A 134 -4.71 -16.13 0.59
N SER A 135 -4.53 -16.04 -0.73
CA SER A 135 -3.30 -15.47 -1.31
C SER A 135 -3.15 -13.98 -0.98
N TYR A 136 -4.24 -13.23 -1.03
CA TYR A 136 -4.26 -11.81 -0.69
C TYR A 136 -4.01 -11.59 0.81
N THR A 137 -4.72 -12.32 1.66
CA THR A 137 -4.56 -12.25 3.12
C THR A 137 -3.14 -12.62 3.55
N ALA A 138 -2.57 -13.69 2.98
CA ALA A 138 -1.18 -14.09 3.24
C ALA A 138 -0.19 -12.98 2.85
N ALA A 139 -0.36 -12.36 1.66
CA ALA A 139 0.49 -11.28 1.21
C ALA A 139 0.35 -10.03 2.10
N LYS A 140 -0.87 -9.67 2.52
CA LYS A 140 -1.11 -8.50 3.36
C LYS A 140 -0.66 -8.71 4.81
N GLY A 141 -0.74 -9.92 5.35
CA GLY A 141 -0.09 -10.30 6.60
C GLY A 141 1.44 -10.27 6.48
N GLY A 142 1.95 -10.82 5.39
CA GLY A 142 3.39 -10.86 5.08
C GLY A 142 4.02 -9.47 4.99
N ILE A 143 3.37 -8.52 4.29
CA ILE A 143 3.90 -7.15 4.18
C ILE A 143 3.81 -6.38 5.51
N SER A 144 2.80 -6.65 6.35
CA SER A 144 2.73 -6.07 7.70
C SER A 144 3.88 -6.56 8.58
N ALA A 145 4.21 -7.86 8.53
CA ALA A 145 5.36 -8.43 9.22
C ALA A 145 6.70 -7.92 8.65
N LEU A 146 6.82 -7.82 7.32
CA LEU A 146 8.03 -7.31 6.65
C LEU A 146 8.30 -5.84 7.06
N THR A 147 7.29 -5.05 7.35
CA THR A 147 7.40 -3.64 7.72
C THR A 147 8.29 -3.45 8.95
N HIS A 148 8.00 -4.13 10.06
CA HIS A 148 8.82 -3.98 11.28
C HIS A 148 10.21 -4.60 11.12
N ALA A 149 10.36 -5.68 10.32
CA ALA A 149 11.66 -6.26 10.03
C ALA A 149 12.55 -5.30 9.23
N LEU A 150 12.00 -4.63 8.21
CA LEU A 150 12.71 -3.60 7.45
C LEU A 150 13.01 -2.36 8.30
N ALA A 151 12.10 -1.95 9.21
CA ALA A 151 12.33 -0.80 10.09
C ALA A 151 13.57 -1.01 10.98
N VAL A 152 13.76 -2.22 11.48
CA VAL A 152 14.95 -2.58 12.28
C VAL A 152 16.21 -2.67 11.40
N SER A 153 16.12 -3.31 10.23
CA SER A 153 17.26 -3.50 9.33
C SER A 153 17.75 -2.21 8.67
N LEU A 154 16.85 -1.24 8.47
CA LEU A 154 17.14 0.06 7.87
C LEU A 154 17.27 1.19 8.90
N ALA A 155 17.47 0.86 10.18
CA ALA A 155 17.67 1.84 11.24
C ALA A 155 18.77 2.85 10.88
N GLY A 156 18.48 4.15 11.04
CA GLY A 156 19.37 5.24 10.67
C GLY A 156 19.43 5.56 9.15
N LYS A 157 18.72 4.77 8.30
CA LYS A 157 18.67 5.00 6.85
C LYS A 157 17.28 5.42 6.38
N ALA A 158 16.24 4.69 6.81
CA ALA A 158 14.87 4.99 6.45
C ALA A 158 13.92 4.57 7.57
N ARG A 159 12.82 5.30 7.74
CA ARG A 159 11.68 4.86 8.53
C ARG A 159 10.81 3.94 7.66
N VAL A 160 10.26 2.89 8.23
CA VAL A 160 9.42 1.93 7.49
C VAL A 160 8.13 1.72 8.26
N ASN A 161 7.00 2.05 7.64
CA ASN A 161 5.68 1.89 8.22
C ASN A 161 4.73 1.23 7.21
N SER A 162 3.61 0.76 7.67
CA SER A 162 2.53 0.27 6.81
C SER A 162 1.20 0.97 7.13
N ILE A 163 0.33 0.97 6.14
CA ILE A 163 -1.06 1.37 6.28
C ILE A 163 -1.92 0.16 5.95
N SER A 164 -2.92 -0.12 6.78
CA SER A 164 -3.95 -1.12 6.55
C SER A 164 -5.29 -0.44 6.25
N PRO A 165 -5.61 -0.19 4.95
CA PRO A 165 -6.89 0.35 4.56
C PRO A 165 -8.03 -0.62 4.87
N GLY A 166 -9.21 -0.08 5.19
CA GLY A 166 -10.48 -0.79 5.13
C GLY A 166 -11.06 -0.82 3.72
N TRP A 167 -12.37 -0.66 3.62
CA TRP A 167 -13.03 -0.50 2.31
C TRP A 167 -12.80 0.91 1.76
N ILE A 168 -12.01 0.97 0.70
CA ILE A 168 -11.71 2.19 -0.05
C ILE A 168 -12.31 2.06 -1.46
N ASP A 169 -13.28 2.88 -1.77
CA ASP A 169 -13.81 2.97 -3.13
C ASP A 169 -12.92 3.84 -4.01
N THR A 170 -12.55 3.31 -5.16
CA THR A 170 -11.71 3.99 -6.15
C THR A 170 -12.51 4.51 -7.35
N SER A 171 -13.81 4.24 -7.39
CA SER A 171 -14.72 4.67 -8.46
C SER A 171 -15.45 5.98 -8.14
N TYR A 172 -15.36 6.45 -6.89
CA TYR A 172 -16.11 7.59 -6.36
C TYR A 172 -17.63 7.42 -6.47
N ALA A 173 -18.10 6.17 -6.29
CA ALA A 173 -19.50 5.84 -6.27
C ALA A 173 -20.22 6.46 -5.06
N VAL A 174 -21.52 6.71 -5.22
CA VAL A 174 -22.40 7.09 -4.11
C VAL A 174 -22.97 5.81 -3.52
N TYR A 175 -22.80 5.63 -2.21
CA TYR A 175 -23.31 4.50 -1.47
C TYR A 175 -24.49 4.93 -0.60
N GLU A 176 -25.47 4.05 -0.46
CA GLU A 176 -26.68 4.26 0.35
C GLU A 176 -26.91 3.09 1.31
N GLY A 177 -27.79 3.29 2.29
CA GLY A 177 -28.18 2.25 3.22
C GLY A 177 -27.02 1.69 4.06
N ALA A 178 -26.97 0.37 4.22
CA ALA A 178 -25.96 -0.31 5.03
C ALA A 178 -24.53 -0.10 4.51
N ASP A 179 -24.33 -0.06 3.18
CA ASP A 179 -23.02 0.16 2.57
C ASP A 179 -22.44 1.53 2.92
N ALA A 180 -23.30 2.56 3.00
CA ALA A 180 -22.86 3.91 3.36
C ALA A 180 -22.52 4.05 4.86
N THR A 181 -23.12 3.23 5.73
CA THR A 181 -23.08 3.44 7.19
C THR A 181 -22.39 2.33 7.97
N GLN A 182 -21.89 1.29 7.31
CA GLN A 182 -21.26 0.15 7.99
C GLN A 182 -19.94 0.52 8.72
N GLN A 183 -19.27 1.60 8.30
CA GLN A 183 -18.11 2.12 9.04
C GLN A 183 -18.57 3.13 10.08
N PRO A 184 -18.06 3.09 11.33
CA PRO A 184 -18.38 4.07 12.38
C PRO A 184 -18.24 5.53 11.97
N VAL A 185 -17.32 5.83 11.04
CA VAL A 185 -17.15 7.21 10.51
C VAL A 185 -18.30 7.65 9.60
N GLY A 186 -19.25 6.76 9.25
CA GLY A 186 -20.47 7.05 8.50
C GLY A 186 -20.29 7.22 6.99
N ARG A 187 -19.22 6.69 6.41
CA ARG A 187 -18.97 6.67 4.96
C ARG A 187 -17.98 5.62 4.53
N VAL A 188 -18.03 5.22 3.29
CA VAL A 188 -16.95 4.46 2.63
C VAL A 188 -15.73 5.36 2.48
N GLY A 189 -14.53 4.79 2.63
CA GLY A 189 -13.28 5.49 2.40
C GLY A 189 -13.03 5.78 0.92
N ASN A 190 -12.18 6.75 0.63
CA ASN A 190 -11.74 7.09 -0.72
C ASN A 190 -10.19 7.11 -0.80
N PRO A 191 -9.60 7.15 -2.01
CA PRO A 191 -8.15 7.14 -2.17
C PRO A 191 -7.41 8.25 -1.43
N LEU A 192 -8.04 9.42 -1.25
CA LEU A 192 -7.42 10.56 -0.56
C LEU A 192 -7.25 10.30 0.94
N ASP A 193 -8.13 9.51 1.56
CA ASP A 193 -7.99 9.11 2.98
C ASP A 193 -6.66 8.38 3.21
N ILE A 194 -6.26 7.54 2.24
CA ILE A 194 -5.01 6.79 2.30
C ILE A 194 -3.82 7.66 1.89
N ALA A 195 -3.96 8.45 0.82
CA ALA A 195 -2.90 9.32 0.34
C ALA A 195 -2.46 10.34 1.41
N ASN A 196 -3.39 10.94 2.15
CA ASN A 196 -3.07 11.87 3.25
C ASN A 196 -2.23 11.20 4.35
N ALA A 197 -2.53 9.96 4.69
CA ALA A 197 -1.78 9.21 5.69
C ALA A 197 -0.39 8.81 5.17
N VAL A 198 -0.26 8.47 3.87
CA VAL A 198 1.03 8.21 3.24
C VAL A 198 1.90 9.46 3.30
N LEU A 199 1.37 10.63 2.92
CA LEU A 199 2.11 11.89 2.98
C LEU A 199 2.53 12.22 4.43
N TYR A 200 1.62 12.00 5.40
CA TYR A 200 1.97 12.18 6.82
C TYR A 200 3.14 11.28 7.22
N LEU A 201 3.07 9.96 6.96
CA LEU A 201 4.14 9.03 7.32
C LEU A 201 5.46 9.30 6.60
N CYS A 202 5.43 9.88 5.40
CA CYS A 202 6.62 10.29 4.65
C CYS A 202 7.19 11.63 5.11
N SER A 203 6.43 12.45 5.85
CA SER A 203 6.86 13.77 6.30
C SER A 203 7.77 13.71 7.54
N GLU A 204 8.42 14.82 7.84
CA GLU A 204 9.22 15.00 9.07
C GLU A 204 8.38 14.95 10.35
N LEU A 205 7.06 15.24 10.27
CA LEU A 205 6.14 15.17 11.41
C LEU A 205 5.97 13.74 11.94
N ALA A 206 6.25 12.72 11.11
CA ALA A 206 6.27 11.32 11.52
C ALA A 206 7.68 10.83 11.89
N GLY A 207 8.62 11.72 12.20
CA GLY A 207 10.03 11.42 12.45
C GLY A 207 10.30 10.39 13.56
N PHE A 208 9.36 10.18 14.48
CA PHE A 208 9.47 9.20 15.57
C PHE A 208 8.56 7.97 15.38
N ILE A 209 8.02 7.77 14.15
CA ILE A 209 7.16 6.63 13.82
C ILE A 209 7.90 5.73 12.85
N THR A 210 8.20 4.49 13.29
CA THR A 210 8.79 3.44 12.45
C THR A 210 8.42 2.07 12.98
N GLY A 211 8.21 1.10 12.09
CA GLY A 211 7.80 -0.27 12.42
C GLY A 211 6.30 -0.43 12.65
N GLU A 212 5.51 0.63 12.49
CA GLU A 212 4.09 0.65 12.82
C GLU A 212 3.19 0.29 11.63
N ASN A 213 2.02 -0.27 11.97
CA ASN A 213 0.94 -0.52 11.02
C ASN A 213 -0.28 0.33 11.39
N LEU A 214 -0.54 1.38 10.62
CA LEU A 214 -1.64 2.29 10.84
C LEU A 214 -2.91 1.81 10.12
N CYS A 215 -3.93 1.40 10.91
CA CYS A 215 -5.22 1.01 10.36
C CYS A 215 -6.05 2.25 10.00
N ILE A 216 -6.47 2.34 8.73
CA ILE A 216 -7.30 3.45 8.20
C ILE A 216 -8.53 2.85 7.51
N ASP A 217 -9.56 2.60 8.28
CA ASP A 217 -10.72 1.79 7.89
C ASP A 217 -12.06 2.40 8.33
N GLY A 218 -12.06 3.65 8.78
CA GLY A 218 -13.27 4.31 9.30
C GLY A 218 -13.82 3.68 10.58
N GLY A 219 -13.03 2.85 11.27
CA GLY A 219 -13.42 2.13 12.48
C GLY A 219 -14.02 0.75 12.23
N MET A 220 -14.08 0.28 10.97
CA MET A 220 -14.70 -1.00 10.59
C MET A 220 -14.16 -2.18 11.42
N THR A 221 -12.85 -2.31 11.61
CA THR A 221 -12.24 -3.41 12.38
C THR A 221 -12.35 -3.26 13.90
N ARG A 222 -12.94 -2.16 14.39
CA ARG A 222 -13.14 -1.88 15.83
C ARG A 222 -14.58 -2.09 16.26
N GLN A 223 -15.51 -2.10 15.33
CA GLN A 223 -16.92 -2.27 15.62
C GLN A 223 -17.23 -3.75 15.79
N MET A 224 -17.82 -4.10 16.93
CA MET A 224 -18.38 -5.43 17.17
C MET A 224 -19.89 -5.39 16.91
N ILE A 225 -20.37 -6.29 16.07
CA ILE A 225 -21.79 -6.41 15.70
C ILE A 225 -22.23 -7.84 15.98
N TYR A 226 -23.36 -8.00 16.69
CA TYR A 226 -24.02 -9.29 16.87
C TYR A 226 -25.13 -9.45 15.83
N HIS A 227 -25.53 -10.69 15.57
CA HIS A 227 -26.66 -10.99 14.71
C HIS A 227 -27.92 -10.27 15.20
N GLY A 228 -28.56 -9.50 14.33
CA GLY A 228 -29.73 -8.69 14.62
C GLY A 228 -29.45 -7.24 15.06
N ASP A 229 -28.20 -6.90 15.44
CA ASP A 229 -27.86 -5.52 15.77
C ASP A 229 -27.96 -4.63 14.54
N TYR A 230 -28.55 -3.45 14.71
CA TYR A 230 -28.73 -2.45 13.63
C TYR A 230 -29.39 -3.00 12.36
N GLY A 231 -30.17 -4.11 12.48
CA GLY A 231 -30.77 -4.80 11.34
C GLY A 231 -29.79 -5.67 10.55
N TRP A 232 -28.58 -5.90 11.05
CA TRP A 232 -27.62 -6.79 10.40
C TRP A 232 -28.02 -8.26 10.59
N THR A 233 -28.14 -8.98 9.49
CA THR A 233 -28.46 -10.41 9.51
C THR A 233 -27.51 -11.17 8.60
N LEU A 234 -27.08 -12.37 9.03
CA LEU A 234 -26.35 -13.32 8.20
C LEU A 234 -27.34 -14.35 7.69
N GLU A 235 -27.68 -14.28 6.42
CA GLU A 235 -28.43 -15.35 5.77
C GLU A 235 -27.44 -16.46 5.36
N GLN A 236 -27.73 -17.70 5.78
CA GLN A 236 -26.97 -18.84 5.30
C GLN A 236 -27.39 -19.11 3.85
N ALA A 237 -26.42 -19.08 2.94
CA ALA A 237 -26.59 -19.45 1.54
C ALA A 237 -26.81 -20.95 1.37
#